data_d7652a542dabf7a694f1845d7895fef1
#
_entry.id   d7652a542dabf7a694f1845d7895fef1
#
_cell.length_a   1.000
_cell.length_b   1.000
_cell.length_c   1.000
_cell.angle_alpha   90.00
_cell.angle_beta   90.00
_cell.angle_gamma   90.00
#
_symmetry.space_group_name_H-M   'P 1'
#
loop_
_entity.id
_entity.type
_entity.pdbx_description
1 polymer ?
#
loop_
_entity_poly.entity_id
_entity_poly.type
_entity_poly.pdbx_seq_one_letter_code
_entity_poly.pdbx_strand_id
1 'polypeptide(L)'
;LVVVNVQRGGPSTGQPTKMEQGDLMTAIFGSHGDAPKVVMAASTIEDCFYSVITARKIAETFNMVVVVLSDANLGTSQQPFPRPQFSETWLAPPVAKSAVPEGMKPYDLDASPGLVRRSVPGQPNGMHTLTGLAHDRASHVAYDPESNEEGIRARSLKLAALQKTLKTPPVFGDEESL
;
A
#
# COMPACT_ATOMS: atom_id res chain seq x y z
N LEU A 1 1.26 4.99 3.33
CA LEU A 1 1.14 6.06 2.35
C LEU A 1 0.26 5.61 1.19
N VAL A 2 -0.72 6.43 0.78
CA VAL A 2 -1.48 6.25 -0.46
C VAL A 2 -1.06 7.34 -1.44
N VAL A 3 -0.73 6.94 -2.66
CA VAL A 3 -0.38 7.83 -3.77
C VAL A 3 -1.42 7.64 -4.86
N VAL A 4 -2.13 8.71 -5.23
CA VAL A 4 -3.05 8.68 -6.37
C VAL A 4 -2.33 9.26 -7.57
N ASN A 5 -2.18 8.46 -8.62
CA ASN A 5 -1.56 8.85 -9.88
C ASN A 5 -2.65 8.97 -10.96
N VAL A 6 -2.92 10.20 -11.36
CA VAL A 6 -3.87 10.50 -12.44
C VAL A 6 -3.10 10.50 -13.76
N GLN A 7 -3.13 9.39 -14.46
CA GLN A 7 -2.38 9.14 -15.68
C GLN A 7 -2.85 10.03 -16.84
N ARG A 8 -1.94 10.43 -17.68
CA ARG A 8 -2.20 11.18 -18.91
C ARG A 8 -1.13 10.92 -19.94
N GLY A 9 -1.37 11.33 -21.19
CA GLY A 9 -0.44 11.16 -22.31
C GLY A 9 0.92 11.75 -22.01
N GLY A 10 1.96 10.94 -22.22
CA GLY A 10 3.38 11.33 -22.07
C GLY A 10 3.92 12.05 -23.31
N PRO A 11 5.26 12.29 -23.34
CA PRO A 11 6.23 12.14 -22.26
C PRO A 11 6.22 13.30 -21.25
N SER A 12 6.83 13.10 -20.08
CA SER A 12 6.92 14.06 -18.98
C SER A 12 5.54 14.55 -18.50
N THR A 13 5.27 15.86 -18.47
CA THR A 13 3.93 16.39 -18.17
C THR A 13 2.93 16.13 -19.28
N GLY A 14 3.39 15.65 -20.42
CA GLY A 14 2.61 15.11 -21.52
C GLY A 14 1.62 16.08 -22.13
N GLN A 15 0.57 15.49 -22.69
CA GLN A 15 -0.51 16.22 -23.30
C GLN A 15 -1.60 16.53 -22.27
N PRO A 16 -1.86 17.80 -21.93
CA PRO A 16 -2.89 18.16 -20.97
C PRO A 16 -4.25 17.60 -21.35
N THR A 17 -4.97 17.05 -20.39
CA THR A 17 -6.33 16.49 -20.54
C THR A 17 -6.45 15.30 -21.51
N LYS A 18 -5.35 14.79 -22.05
CA LYS A 18 -5.39 13.60 -22.92
C LYS A 18 -5.13 12.35 -22.08
N MET A 19 -6.06 11.42 -22.18
CA MET A 19 -6.01 10.17 -21.45
C MET A 19 -4.96 9.23 -22.04
N GLU A 20 -4.16 8.64 -21.19
CA GLU A 20 -3.30 7.51 -21.48
C GLU A 20 -3.06 6.73 -20.17
N GLN A 21 -2.94 5.42 -20.25
CA GLN A 21 -2.67 4.54 -19.12
C GLN A 21 -1.26 3.93 -19.24
N GLY A 22 -0.25 4.80 -19.28
CA GLY A 22 1.15 4.43 -19.52
C GLY A 22 1.98 4.14 -18.27
N ASP A 23 1.48 4.42 -17.06
CA ASP A 23 2.31 4.47 -15.86
C ASP A 23 2.38 3.14 -15.08
N LEU A 24 1.66 2.10 -15.51
CA LEU A 24 1.58 0.82 -14.79
C LEU A 24 2.97 0.21 -14.55
N MET A 25 3.79 0.11 -15.59
CA MET A 25 5.11 -0.49 -15.50
C MET A 25 6.04 0.34 -14.60
N THR A 26 5.95 1.65 -14.67
CA THR A 26 6.69 2.56 -13.79
C THR A 26 6.25 2.40 -12.34
N ALA A 27 4.94 2.30 -12.10
CA ALA A 27 4.40 2.11 -10.76
C ALA A 27 4.85 0.77 -10.15
N ILE A 28 4.90 -0.31 -10.94
CA ILE A 28 5.31 -1.63 -10.47
C ILE A 28 6.83 -1.72 -10.32
N PHE A 29 7.60 -1.34 -11.34
CA PHE A 29 9.03 -1.61 -11.45
C PHE A 29 9.93 -0.39 -11.30
N GLY A 30 9.40 0.82 -11.27
CA GLY A 30 10.16 2.07 -11.26
C GLY A 30 10.89 2.42 -9.96
N SER A 31 11.09 1.48 -9.06
CA SER A 31 11.82 1.69 -7.80
C SER A 31 13.17 0.99 -7.82
N HIS A 32 14.09 1.50 -7.00
CA HIS A 32 15.40 0.87 -6.83
C HIS A 32 15.31 -0.37 -5.95
N GLY A 33 15.89 -1.48 -6.41
CA GLY A 33 16.01 -2.72 -5.64
C GLY A 33 14.68 -3.30 -5.16
N ASP A 34 14.70 -3.95 -4.00
CA ASP A 34 13.55 -4.57 -3.36
C ASP A 34 12.67 -3.53 -2.66
N ALA A 35 11.72 -2.98 -3.38
CA ALA A 35 10.78 -1.98 -2.88
C ALA A 35 9.33 -2.41 -3.15
N PRO A 36 8.81 -3.43 -2.43
CA PRO A 36 7.47 -3.93 -2.65
C PRO A 36 6.41 -2.88 -2.31
N LYS A 37 5.44 -2.77 -3.18
CA LYS A 37 4.31 -1.86 -3.06
C LYS A 37 3.05 -2.49 -3.62
N VAL A 38 1.90 -1.93 -3.32
CA VAL A 38 0.65 -2.31 -3.93
C VAL A 38 0.34 -1.32 -5.04
N VAL A 39 -0.01 -1.84 -6.21
CA VAL A 39 -0.50 -1.03 -7.33
C VAL A 39 -1.91 -1.52 -7.65
N MET A 40 -2.86 -0.62 -7.65
CA MET A 40 -4.25 -0.90 -7.99
C MET A 40 -4.76 0.19 -8.93
N ALA A 41 -5.75 -0.16 -9.75
CA ALA A 41 -6.35 0.77 -10.69
C ALA A 41 -7.85 0.86 -10.46
N ALA A 42 -8.40 2.05 -10.62
CA ALA A 42 -9.83 2.26 -10.63
C ALA A 42 -10.37 2.10 -12.06
N SER A 43 -11.51 1.43 -12.22
CA SER A 43 -12.13 1.18 -13.51
C SER A 43 -13.31 2.11 -13.83
N THR A 44 -13.95 2.67 -12.80
CA THR A 44 -15.09 3.59 -12.89
C THR A 44 -14.94 4.73 -11.90
N ILE A 45 -15.77 5.77 -12.02
CA ILE A 45 -15.80 6.87 -11.05
C ILE A 45 -16.25 6.38 -9.67
N GLU A 46 -17.24 5.48 -9.62
CA GLU A 46 -17.64 4.84 -8.38
C GLU A 46 -16.48 4.05 -7.77
N ASP A 47 -15.73 3.31 -8.59
CA ASP A 47 -14.57 2.55 -8.15
C ASP A 47 -13.44 3.44 -7.64
N CYS A 48 -13.26 4.65 -8.18
CA CYS A 48 -12.33 5.64 -7.62
C CYS A 48 -12.61 5.93 -6.14
N PHE A 49 -13.89 6.04 -5.76
CA PHE A 49 -14.28 6.26 -4.37
C PHE A 49 -13.89 5.08 -3.47
N TYR A 50 -14.24 3.85 -3.88
CA TYR A 50 -13.97 2.67 -3.08
C TYR A 50 -12.48 2.25 -3.09
N SER A 51 -11.78 2.51 -4.18
CA SER A 51 -10.34 2.25 -4.30
C SER A 51 -9.51 3.03 -3.29
N VAL A 52 -9.83 4.30 -3.05
CA VAL A 52 -9.10 5.11 -2.05
C VAL A 52 -9.32 4.58 -0.63
N ILE A 53 -10.54 4.13 -0.31
CA ILE A 53 -10.85 3.51 0.98
C ILE A 53 -10.05 2.22 1.15
N THR A 54 -10.07 1.37 0.14
CA THR A 54 -9.33 0.10 0.12
C THR A 54 -7.83 0.33 0.22
N ALA A 55 -7.30 1.28 -0.57
CA ALA A 55 -5.88 1.66 -0.54
C ALA A 55 -5.44 2.13 0.84
N ARG A 56 -6.23 2.99 1.50
CA ARG A 56 -5.95 3.42 2.86
C ARG A 56 -5.94 2.26 3.85
N LYS A 57 -6.95 1.38 3.77
CA LYS A 57 -7.03 0.21 4.64
C LYS A 57 -5.82 -0.69 4.48
N ILE A 58 -5.41 -0.99 3.24
CA ILE A 58 -4.20 -1.78 2.96
C ILE A 58 -2.95 -1.06 3.49
N ALA A 59 -2.79 0.21 3.17
CA ALA A 59 -1.61 0.99 3.58
C ALA A 59 -1.43 1.03 5.10
N GLU A 60 -2.52 1.14 5.85
CA GLU A 60 -2.47 1.19 7.32
C GLU A 60 -2.33 -0.21 7.94
N THR A 61 -3.03 -1.21 7.41
CA THR A 61 -2.97 -2.58 7.94
C THR A 61 -1.60 -3.22 7.73
N PHE A 62 -1.04 -3.06 6.53
CA PHE A 62 0.21 -3.70 6.14
C PHE A 62 1.43 -2.78 6.23
N ASN A 63 1.23 -1.53 6.63
CA ASN A 63 2.30 -0.53 6.70
C ASN A 63 3.10 -0.44 5.38
N MET A 64 2.38 -0.28 4.26
CA MET A 64 2.91 -0.30 2.89
C MET A 64 2.54 0.95 2.12
N VAL A 65 3.28 1.18 1.02
CA VAL A 65 2.88 2.14 -0.01
C VAL A 65 1.85 1.50 -0.92
N VAL A 66 0.77 2.22 -1.18
CA VAL A 66 -0.26 1.84 -2.15
C VAL A 66 -0.36 2.93 -3.19
N VAL A 67 -0.19 2.56 -4.45
CA VAL A 67 -0.38 3.43 -5.61
C VAL A 67 -1.73 3.12 -6.21
N VAL A 68 -2.58 4.12 -6.35
CA VAL A 68 -3.87 4.03 -7.04
C VAL A 68 -3.71 4.72 -8.39
N LEU A 69 -3.77 3.95 -9.45
CA LEU A 69 -3.78 4.45 -10.82
C LEU A 69 -5.20 4.86 -11.19
N SER A 70 -5.34 6.09 -11.60
CA SER A 70 -6.53 6.67 -12.21
C SER A 70 -6.09 7.28 -13.54
N ASP A 71 -6.98 7.92 -14.26
CA ASP A 71 -6.65 8.64 -15.47
C ASP A 71 -7.42 9.96 -15.60
N ALA A 72 -7.05 10.77 -16.59
CA ALA A 72 -7.64 12.07 -16.81
C ALA A 72 -9.14 11.99 -17.14
N ASN A 73 -9.62 10.89 -17.77
CA ASN A 73 -11.04 10.71 -18.05
C ASN A 73 -11.84 10.44 -16.77
N LEU A 74 -11.35 9.53 -15.92
CA LEU A 74 -11.97 9.28 -14.60
C LEU A 74 -11.97 10.54 -13.73
N GLY A 75 -10.91 11.36 -13.81
CA GLY A 75 -10.77 12.60 -13.02
C GLY A 75 -11.69 13.75 -13.47
N THR A 76 -12.14 13.76 -14.72
CA THR A 76 -12.91 14.87 -15.30
C THR A 76 -14.35 14.49 -15.68
N SER A 77 -14.66 13.21 -15.76
CA SER A 77 -15.98 12.71 -16.10
C SER A 77 -16.94 12.70 -14.89
N GLN A 78 -18.21 12.41 -15.17
CA GLN A 78 -19.25 12.30 -14.16
C GLN A 78 -20.01 10.98 -14.33
N GLN A 79 -20.32 10.35 -13.21
CA GLN A 79 -21.11 9.12 -13.17
C GLN A 79 -22.04 9.16 -11.95
N PRO A 80 -23.34 8.96 -12.14
CA PRO A 80 -24.25 8.77 -11.02
C PRO A 80 -24.00 7.37 -10.41
N PHE A 81 -23.94 7.29 -9.09
CA PHE A 81 -23.93 6.04 -8.35
C PHE A 81 -24.63 6.22 -7.00
N PRO A 82 -25.09 5.12 -6.37
CA PRO A 82 -25.77 5.20 -5.10
C PRO A 82 -24.94 5.91 -4.03
N ARG A 83 -25.57 6.72 -3.19
CA ARG A 83 -24.86 7.38 -2.09
C ARG A 83 -24.20 6.33 -1.20
N PRO A 84 -22.88 6.37 -1.03
CA PRO A 84 -22.17 5.42 -0.18
C PRO A 84 -22.67 5.49 1.26
N GLN A 85 -22.85 4.33 1.87
CA GLN A 85 -23.15 4.21 3.29
C GLN A 85 -21.88 3.77 4.01
N PHE A 86 -21.56 4.45 5.10
CA PHE A 86 -20.38 4.11 5.89
C PHE A 86 -20.48 2.68 6.42
N SER A 87 -19.35 1.98 6.37
CA SER A 87 -19.17 0.66 6.97
C SER A 87 -17.89 0.64 7.80
N GLU A 88 -17.97 0.07 8.99
CA GLU A 88 -16.76 -0.12 9.83
C GLU A 88 -15.72 -1.01 9.15
N THR A 89 -16.13 -1.87 8.22
CA THR A 89 -15.22 -2.70 7.43
C THR A 89 -14.28 -1.89 6.54
N TRP A 90 -14.58 -0.62 6.30
CA TRP A 90 -13.70 0.29 5.54
C TRP A 90 -12.49 0.77 6.34
N LEU A 91 -12.57 0.69 7.66
CA LEU A 91 -11.50 1.13 8.53
C LEU A 91 -10.37 0.10 8.56
N ALA A 92 -9.15 0.59 8.68
CA ALA A 92 -8.02 -0.22 9.09
C ALA A 92 -8.17 -0.60 10.57
N PRO A 93 -7.55 -1.71 11.00
CA PRO A 93 -7.51 -2.04 12.41
C PRO A 93 -7.00 -0.86 13.24
N PRO A 94 -7.62 -0.55 14.39
CA PRO A 94 -7.17 0.54 15.23
C PRO A 94 -5.77 0.28 15.76
N VAL A 95 -4.95 1.32 15.80
CA VAL A 95 -3.63 1.24 16.43
C VAL A 95 -3.81 1.15 17.94
N ALA A 96 -3.20 0.16 18.57
CA ALA A 96 -3.24 0.01 20.02
C ALA A 96 -2.61 1.24 20.71
N LYS A 97 -3.34 1.85 21.63
CA LYS A 97 -2.87 3.00 22.43
C LYS A 97 -2.19 2.61 23.74
N SER A 98 -2.24 1.32 24.11
CA SER A 98 -1.54 0.79 25.29
C SER A 98 -0.03 0.95 25.13
N ALA A 99 0.69 1.02 26.24
CA ALA A 99 2.15 1.04 26.22
C ALA A 99 2.71 -0.11 25.36
N VAL A 100 3.77 0.17 24.62
CA VAL A 100 4.53 -0.89 23.94
C VAL A 100 5.18 -1.75 25.03
N PRO A 101 5.16 -3.09 24.95
CA PRO A 101 5.84 -3.94 25.92
C PRO A 101 7.30 -3.54 26.10
N GLU A 102 7.77 -3.58 27.35
CA GLU A 102 9.16 -3.26 27.64
C GLU A 102 10.10 -4.22 26.91
N GLY A 103 11.17 -3.69 26.34
CA GLY A 103 12.14 -4.45 25.55
C GLY A 103 11.70 -4.83 24.12
N MET A 104 10.45 -4.55 23.73
CA MET A 104 9.99 -4.79 22.36
C MET A 104 10.61 -3.78 21.39
N LYS A 105 11.22 -4.28 20.33
CA LYS A 105 11.83 -3.44 19.30
C LYS A 105 10.80 -2.98 18.28
N PRO A 106 11.03 -1.82 17.61
CA PRO A 106 10.09 -1.25 16.63
C PRO A 106 9.75 -2.20 15.46
N TYR A 107 10.72 -3.01 15.04
CA TYR A 107 10.58 -3.94 13.91
C TYR A 107 10.56 -5.41 14.33
N ASP A 108 10.25 -5.70 15.59
CA ASP A 108 9.91 -7.07 15.95
C ASP A 108 8.64 -7.48 15.20
N LEU A 109 8.73 -8.64 14.54
CA LEU A 109 7.60 -9.19 13.80
C LEU A 109 6.48 -9.54 14.80
N ASP A 110 5.29 -9.05 14.52
CA ASP A 110 4.10 -9.44 15.26
C ASP A 110 3.78 -10.93 15.01
N ALA A 111 2.80 -11.48 15.75
CA ALA A 111 2.35 -12.87 15.60
C ALA A 111 1.96 -13.25 14.16
N SER A 112 1.62 -12.27 13.32
CA SER A 112 1.37 -12.45 11.89
C SER A 112 2.67 -12.24 11.10
N PRO A 113 3.11 -13.24 10.31
CA PRO A 113 4.34 -13.13 9.53
C PRO A 113 4.38 -11.88 8.64
N GLY A 114 5.49 -11.15 8.70
CA GLY A 114 5.73 -9.96 7.90
C GLY A 114 5.03 -8.68 8.38
N LEU A 115 4.18 -8.75 9.41
CA LEU A 115 3.56 -7.57 10.00
C LEU A 115 4.38 -7.07 11.20
N VAL A 116 4.43 -5.76 11.32
CA VAL A 116 5.17 -5.06 12.38
C VAL A 116 4.17 -4.29 13.23
N ARG A 117 4.34 -4.32 14.54
CA ARG A 117 3.53 -3.50 15.44
C ARG A 117 3.78 -2.03 15.14
N ARG A 118 2.70 -1.32 14.85
CA ARG A 118 2.77 0.12 14.62
C ARG A 118 2.63 0.84 15.96
N SER A 119 3.64 1.60 16.34
CA SER A 119 3.54 2.57 17.41
C SER A 119 3.10 3.94 16.88
N VAL A 120 2.50 4.74 17.73
CA VAL A 120 2.12 6.12 17.42
C VAL A 120 2.95 7.10 18.24
N PRO A 121 3.21 8.32 17.75
CA PRO A 121 3.91 9.35 18.51
C PRO A 121 3.26 9.57 19.88
N GLY A 122 4.09 9.61 20.92
CA GLY A 122 3.64 9.78 22.32
C GLY A 122 3.19 8.49 23.03
N GLN A 123 3.19 7.35 22.34
CA GLN A 123 2.89 6.07 22.98
C GLN A 123 4.03 5.66 23.93
N PRO A 124 3.75 5.32 25.21
CA PRO A 124 4.79 4.90 26.14
C PRO A 124 5.57 3.69 25.60
N ASN A 125 6.89 3.72 25.75
CA ASN A 125 7.85 2.74 25.22
C ASN A 125 7.83 2.56 23.70
N GLY A 126 7.11 3.43 22.97
CA GLY A 126 6.98 3.34 21.51
C GLY A 126 7.92 4.26 20.74
N MET A 127 8.76 5.02 21.41
CA MET A 127 9.67 5.96 20.77
C MET A 127 10.81 5.23 20.06
N HIS A 128 11.02 5.56 18.79
CA HIS A 128 12.11 5.03 17.99
C HIS A 128 12.44 5.98 16.84
N THR A 129 13.58 5.79 16.20
CA THR A 129 13.96 6.53 15.01
C THR A 129 13.34 5.87 13.79
N LEU A 130 12.75 6.66 12.90
CA LEU A 130 12.40 6.21 11.55
C LEU A 130 13.53 6.61 10.60
N THR A 131 14.10 5.64 9.89
CA THR A 131 15.11 5.86 8.87
C THR A 131 14.63 5.38 7.50
N GLY A 132 15.06 6.06 6.43
CA GLY A 132 14.90 5.60 5.05
C GLY A 132 15.98 4.61 4.60
N LEU A 133 16.96 4.33 5.45
CA LEU A 133 18.04 3.38 5.17
C LEU A 133 17.67 1.97 5.65
N ALA A 134 18.43 0.97 5.19
CA ALA A 134 18.35 -0.36 5.75
C ALA A 134 18.67 -0.30 7.26
N HIS A 135 17.95 -1.07 8.07
CA HIS A 135 18.00 -0.97 9.53
C HIS A 135 17.82 -2.34 10.18
N ASP A 136 18.30 -2.47 11.40
CA ASP A 136 18.03 -3.59 12.27
C ASP A 136 16.62 -3.52 12.91
N ARG A 137 16.26 -4.49 13.72
CA ARG A 137 14.95 -4.52 14.42
C ARG A 137 14.76 -3.36 15.41
N ALA A 138 15.84 -2.78 15.88
CA ALA A 138 15.81 -1.62 16.78
C ALA A 138 15.72 -0.29 16.05
N SER A 139 15.64 -0.32 14.70
CA SER A 139 15.63 0.87 13.83
C SER A 139 16.98 1.61 13.76
N HIS A 140 18.08 0.96 14.11
CA HIS A 140 19.40 1.50 13.84
C HIS A 140 19.80 1.18 12.41
N VAL A 141 20.48 2.12 11.76
CA VAL A 141 21.02 1.91 10.42
C VAL A 141 21.93 0.69 10.43
N ALA A 142 21.69 -0.25 9.52
CA ALA A 142 22.44 -1.49 9.39
C ALA A 142 22.75 -1.76 7.92
N TYR A 143 23.94 -2.32 7.67
CA TYR A 143 24.44 -2.64 6.33
C TYR A 143 25.13 -4.00 6.30
N ASP A 144 24.92 -4.79 7.34
CA ASP A 144 25.37 -6.18 7.42
C ASP A 144 24.44 -7.12 6.63
N PRO A 145 24.95 -8.26 6.14
CA PRO A 145 24.18 -9.20 5.32
C PRO A 145 22.95 -9.76 6.05
N GLU A 146 23.05 -10.01 7.34
CA GLU A 146 22.02 -10.62 8.15
C GLU A 146 20.80 -9.69 8.28
N SER A 147 21.01 -8.40 8.60
CA SER A 147 19.95 -7.38 8.64
C SER A 147 19.31 -7.17 7.28
N ASN A 148 20.08 -7.23 6.20
CA ASN A 148 19.56 -7.12 4.84
C ASN A 148 18.66 -8.31 4.47
N GLU A 149 19.12 -9.54 4.73
CA GLU A 149 18.33 -10.75 4.48
C GLU A 149 17.03 -10.75 5.28
N GLU A 150 17.09 -10.38 6.56
CA GLU A 150 15.90 -10.27 7.39
C GLU A 150 14.90 -9.24 6.85
N GLY A 151 15.38 -8.09 6.39
CA GLY A 151 14.55 -7.05 5.77
C GLY A 151 13.85 -7.56 4.52
N ILE A 152 14.57 -8.21 3.60
CA ILE A 152 14.02 -8.81 2.38
C ILE A 152 12.96 -9.86 2.72
N ARG A 153 13.27 -10.76 3.66
CA ARG A 153 12.35 -11.80 4.11
C ARG A 153 11.07 -11.19 4.72
N ALA A 154 11.20 -10.19 5.59
CA ALA A 154 10.06 -9.52 6.21
C ALA A 154 9.14 -8.87 5.17
N ARG A 155 9.70 -8.20 4.16
CA ARG A 155 8.94 -7.59 3.06
C ARG A 155 8.21 -8.64 2.21
N SER A 156 8.86 -9.76 1.90
CA SER A 156 8.25 -10.88 1.16
C SER A 156 7.10 -11.52 1.94
N LEU A 157 7.28 -11.76 3.23
CA LEU A 157 6.23 -12.29 4.11
C LEU A 157 5.04 -11.35 4.21
N LYS A 158 5.27 -10.05 4.22
CA LYS A 158 4.23 -9.03 4.22
C LYS A 158 3.37 -9.09 2.95
N LEU A 159 4.00 -9.21 1.77
CA LEU A 159 3.28 -9.40 0.50
C LEU A 159 2.47 -10.70 0.51
N ALA A 160 3.03 -11.79 0.98
CA ALA A 160 2.32 -13.06 1.09
C ALA A 160 1.13 -12.99 2.05
N ALA A 161 1.24 -12.25 3.15
CA ALA A 161 0.14 -12.01 4.08
C ALA A 161 -0.97 -11.15 3.42
N LEU A 162 -0.59 -10.11 2.69
CA LEU A 162 -1.52 -9.28 1.93
C LEU A 162 -2.26 -10.12 0.88
N GLN A 163 -1.54 -10.92 0.09
CA GLN A 163 -2.12 -11.75 -0.97
C GLN A 163 -3.27 -12.63 -0.47
N LYS A 164 -3.17 -13.17 0.74
CA LYS A 164 -4.24 -13.99 1.36
C LYS A 164 -5.52 -13.22 1.67
N THR A 165 -5.48 -11.89 1.70
CA THR A 165 -6.64 -11.03 1.97
C THR A 165 -7.30 -10.50 0.70
N LEU A 166 -6.64 -10.64 -0.44
CA LEU A 166 -7.16 -10.16 -1.72
C LEU A 166 -8.23 -11.12 -2.26
N LYS A 167 -9.25 -10.55 -2.86
CA LYS A 167 -10.25 -11.31 -3.61
C LYS A 167 -9.76 -11.50 -5.03
N THR A 168 -10.10 -12.64 -5.62
CA THR A 168 -9.90 -12.87 -7.06
C THR A 168 -10.66 -11.82 -7.85
N PRO A 169 -10.03 -11.15 -8.82
CA PRO A 169 -10.73 -10.22 -9.69
C PRO A 169 -11.87 -10.91 -10.44
N PRO A 170 -12.98 -10.20 -10.72
CA PRO A 170 -14.04 -10.76 -11.57
C PRO A 170 -13.50 -10.97 -12.97
N VAL A 171 -13.84 -12.13 -13.56
CA VAL A 171 -13.57 -12.43 -14.96
C VAL A 171 -14.84 -12.13 -15.75
N PHE A 172 -14.71 -11.39 -16.84
CA PHE A 172 -15.80 -11.05 -17.74
C PHE A 172 -15.59 -11.78 -19.09
N GLY A 173 -16.62 -12.43 -19.58
CA GLY A 173 -16.60 -13.22 -20.80
C GLY A 173 -16.75 -14.72 -20.54
N ASP A 174 -16.74 -15.51 -21.61
CA ASP A 174 -16.80 -16.97 -21.52
C ASP A 174 -15.41 -17.54 -21.18
N GLU A 175 -15.35 -18.49 -20.24
CA GLU A 175 -14.09 -19.14 -19.84
C GLU A 175 -13.43 -19.91 -21.01
N GLU A 176 -14.18 -20.26 -22.06
CA GLU A 176 -13.69 -20.97 -23.25
C GLU A 176 -13.07 -20.04 -24.33
N SER A 177 -13.08 -18.74 -24.11
CA SER A 177 -12.55 -17.76 -25.07
C SER A 177 -11.10 -17.30 -24.79
N LEU A 178 -10.37 -18.00 -23.94
CA LEU A 178 -8.96 -17.74 -23.61
C LEU A 178 -8.04 -18.77 -24.26
#